data_845bd98266ba6ec42231ad5e74ca7f57
#
_entry.id   845bd98266ba6ec42231ad5e74ca7f57
#
_cell.length_a   1.000
_cell.length_b   1.000
_cell.length_c   1.000
_cell.angle_alpha   90.00
_cell.angle_beta   90.00
_cell.angle_gamma   90.00
#
_symmetry.space_group_name_H-M   'P 1'
#
loop_
_entity.id
_entity.type
_entity.pdbx_description
1 polymer ?
#
loop_
_entity_poly.entity_id
_entity_poly.type
_entity_poly.pdbx_seq_one_letter_code
_entity_poly.pdbx_strand_id
1 'polypeptide(L)'
;MAADIEFSVMGRVEMQTYSKILAKRNLETGGRVQKYIDEKVLDKCERYVPFRSGTLLKSGRLSTVIGSGEVKYRTPYCRHVYYYNAGRGTEGTAHGGLRGRLWFERMKKAHAREILRGAAQISGGEADNG
;
A
#
# COMPACT_ATOMS: atom_id res chain seq x y z
N MET A 1 -5.47 -7.74 21.00
CA MET A 1 -5.96 -8.33 20.31
C MET A 1 -5.76 -8.06 18.99
N ALA A 2 -5.73 -8.70 18.30
CA ALA A 2 -5.30 -8.63 16.98
C ALA A 2 -6.25 -7.89 16.11
N ALA A 3 -6.43 -6.67 16.40
CA ALA A 3 -7.29 -5.86 15.59
C ALA A 3 -6.50 -5.16 14.48
N ASP A 4 -5.19 -5.09 14.64
CA ASP A 4 -4.37 -4.43 13.64
C ASP A 4 -4.27 -5.26 12.38
N ILE A 5 -4.06 -4.61 11.27
CA ILE A 5 -3.81 -5.32 10.04
C ILE A 5 -2.60 -4.69 9.38
N GLU A 6 -1.68 -5.52 8.93
CA GLU A 6 -0.43 -5.07 8.33
C GLU A 6 -0.27 -5.71 6.97
N PHE A 7 0.28 -4.97 6.06
CA PHE A 7 0.51 -5.48 4.73
C PHE A 7 1.97 -5.29 4.37
N SER A 8 2.60 -6.36 3.88
CA SER A 8 3.90 -6.22 3.27
C SER A 8 3.65 -5.60 1.92
N VAL A 9 4.31 -4.51 1.64
CA VAL A 9 4.05 -3.80 0.39
C VAL A 9 4.61 -4.54 -0.80
N MET A 10 5.35 -5.64 -0.58
CA MET A 10 5.85 -6.41 -1.68
C MET A 10 5.23 -7.78 -1.61
N GLY A 11 4.40 -8.14 -2.56
CA GLY A 11 3.88 -9.48 -2.66
C GLY A 11 4.96 -10.36 -3.27
N ARG A 12 4.63 -11.63 -3.51
CA ARG A 12 5.62 -12.54 -3.99
C ARG A 12 6.24 -12.13 -5.29
N VAL A 13 5.42 -11.74 -6.25
CA VAL A 13 5.93 -11.40 -7.56
C VAL A 13 6.64 -10.06 -7.53
N GLU A 14 6.01 -9.10 -6.89
CA GLU A 14 6.59 -7.78 -6.82
C GLU A 14 7.87 -7.80 -6.02
N MET A 15 7.96 -8.72 -5.07
CA MET A 15 9.13 -8.81 -4.23
C MET A 15 10.37 -9.15 -5.02
N GLN A 16 10.26 -10.04 -5.99
CA GLN A 16 11.42 -10.37 -6.80
C GLN A 16 11.93 -9.17 -7.57
N THR A 17 11.02 -8.43 -8.18
CA THR A 17 11.41 -7.25 -8.94
C THR A 17 12.05 -6.21 -8.03
N TYR A 18 11.43 -6.00 -6.87
CA TYR A 18 11.93 -5.02 -5.92
C TYR A 18 13.29 -5.43 -5.39
N SER A 19 13.48 -6.71 -5.10
CA SER A 19 14.75 -7.20 -4.62
C SER A 19 15.86 -6.98 -5.63
N LYS A 20 15.54 -7.13 -6.91
CA LYS A 20 16.52 -6.87 -7.93
C LYS A 20 16.92 -5.41 -7.97
N ILE A 21 15.96 -4.52 -7.80
CA ILE A 21 16.24 -3.09 -7.77
C ILE A 21 17.15 -2.76 -6.59
N LEU A 22 16.82 -3.29 -5.42
CA LEU A 22 17.59 -3.01 -4.22
C LEU A 22 19.02 -3.56 -4.33
N ALA A 23 19.13 -4.78 -4.83
CA ALA A 23 20.43 -5.40 -4.96
C ALA A 23 21.30 -4.63 -5.94
N LYS A 24 20.69 -4.21 -7.03
CA LYS A 24 21.44 -3.51 -8.04
C LYS A 24 21.92 -2.16 -7.55
N ARG A 25 21.14 -1.48 -6.74
CA ARG A 25 21.48 -0.15 -6.27
C ARG A 25 22.01 -0.15 -4.84
N ASN A 26 22.13 -1.31 -4.25
CA ASN A 26 22.65 -1.43 -2.89
C ASN A 26 21.82 -0.62 -1.90
N LEU A 27 20.53 -0.63 -2.08
CA LEU A 27 19.64 0.10 -1.20
C LEU A 27 19.12 -0.81 -0.09
N GLU A 28 18.77 -0.21 1.04
CA GLU A 28 18.30 -0.97 2.17
C GLU A 28 17.01 -0.43 2.72
N THR A 29 16.44 -1.13 3.67
CA THR A 29 15.24 -0.69 4.35
C THR A 29 15.47 0.72 4.86
N GLY A 30 14.53 1.59 4.66
CA GLY A 30 14.66 2.98 5.04
C GLY A 30 15.22 3.87 3.96
N GLY A 31 15.65 3.31 2.85
CA GLY A 31 16.20 4.11 1.77
C GLY A 31 15.12 4.81 0.96
N ARG A 32 15.57 5.60 -0.01
CA ARG A 32 14.64 6.40 -0.81
C ARG A 32 13.60 5.57 -1.54
N VAL A 33 14.01 4.43 -2.07
CA VAL A 33 13.08 3.59 -2.82
C VAL A 33 12.00 3.03 -1.90
N GLN A 34 12.41 2.55 -0.72
CA GLN A 34 11.46 1.99 0.21
C GLN A 34 10.48 3.05 0.67
N LYS A 35 10.97 4.24 0.96
CA LYS A 35 10.10 5.33 1.39
C LYS A 35 9.11 5.71 0.31
N TYR A 36 9.57 5.74 -0.94
CA TYR A 36 8.71 6.05 -2.06
C TYR A 36 7.58 5.03 -2.17
N ILE A 37 7.93 3.75 -2.08
CA ILE A 37 6.94 2.70 -2.22
C ILE A 37 5.91 2.76 -1.10
N ASP A 38 6.37 2.91 0.14
CA ASP A 38 5.44 2.96 1.27
C ASP A 38 4.49 4.13 1.14
N GLU A 39 5.02 5.27 0.73
CA GLU A 39 4.22 6.47 0.58
C GLU A 39 3.18 6.29 -0.53
N LYS A 40 3.58 5.70 -1.65
CA LYS A 40 2.67 5.49 -2.77
C LYS A 40 1.61 4.45 -2.45
N VAL A 41 1.96 3.44 -1.69
CA VAL A 41 0.99 2.44 -1.29
C VAL A 41 -0.09 3.10 -0.43
N LEU A 42 0.31 3.94 0.53
CA LEU A 42 -0.67 4.63 1.35
C LEU A 42 -1.53 5.57 0.50
N ASP A 43 -0.92 6.32 -0.41
CA ASP A 43 -1.66 7.21 -1.28
C ASP A 43 -2.72 6.47 -2.07
N LYS A 44 -2.33 5.37 -2.70
CA LYS A 44 -3.27 4.63 -3.54
C LYS A 44 -4.35 3.95 -2.70
N CYS A 45 -3.99 3.47 -1.53
CA CYS A 45 -4.97 2.82 -0.66
C CYS A 45 -6.06 3.79 -0.20
N GLU A 46 -5.75 5.08 -0.12
CA GLU A 46 -6.72 6.04 0.39
C GLU A 46 -8.05 6.01 -0.34
N ARG A 47 -8.06 5.67 -1.59
CA ARG A 47 -9.30 5.62 -2.34
C ARG A 47 -10.04 4.30 -2.19
N TYR A 48 -9.37 3.29 -1.64
CA TYR A 48 -9.95 1.97 -1.52
C TYR A 48 -10.40 1.64 -0.10
N VAL A 49 -9.87 2.35 0.90
CA VAL A 49 -10.21 2.10 2.30
C VAL A 49 -11.64 2.60 2.57
N PRO A 50 -12.47 1.79 3.24
CA PRO A 50 -13.81 2.25 3.58
C PRO A 50 -13.75 3.52 4.41
N PHE A 51 -14.60 4.48 4.10
CA PHE A 51 -14.57 5.76 4.75
C PHE A 51 -15.90 6.00 5.48
N ARG A 52 -15.83 6.18 6.80
CA ARG A 52 -17.00 6.49 7.53
C ARG A 52 -16.76 7.78 8.27
N SER A 53 -15.74 7.80 9.13
CA SER A 53 -15.35 9.02 9.80
C SER A 53 -13.94 9.41 9.41
N GLY A 54 -13.28 8.59 8.63
CA GLY A 54 -11.89 8.82 8.27
C GLY A 54 -10.89 8.25 9.26
N THR A 55 -11.36 7.69 10.36
CA THR A 55 -10.46 7.16 11.38
C THR A 55 -9.59 6.02 10.85
N LEU A 56 -10.21 5.10 10.12
CA LEU A 56 -9.47 3.96 9.57
C LEU A 56 -8.43 4.44 8.57
N LEU A 57 -8.82 5.33 7.69
CA LEU A 57 -7.92 5.84 6.69
C LEU A 57 -6.75 6.56 7.33
N LYS A 58 -7.01 7.40 8.32
CA LYS A 58 -5.94 8.13 9.00
C LYS A 58 -5.02 7.20 9.76
N SER A 59 -5.54 6.09 10.25
CA SER A 59 -4.71 5.17 11.02
C SER A 59 -3.58 4.60 10.16
N GLY A 60 -3.78 4.51 8.86
CA GLY A 60 -2.74 4.02 7.96
C GLY A 60 -1.52 4.91 8.01
N ARG A 61 -1.73 6.22 7.93
CA ARG A 61 -0.60 7.14 7.95
C ARG A 61 0.00 7.26 9.34
N LEU A 62 -0.83 7.22 10.36
CA LEU A 62 -0.33 7.34 11.73
C LEU A 62 0.43 6.11 12.19
N SER A 63 0.06 4.94 11.70
CA SER A 63 0.65 3.70 12.18
C SER A 63 1.77 3.18 11.31
N THR A 64 1.93 3.71 10.12
CA THR A 64 2.94 3.22 9.20
C THR A 64 4.24 4.00 9.39
N VAL A 65 5.33 3.28 9.49
CA VAL A 65 6.65 3.90 9.51
C VAL A 65 7.14 3.89 8.08
N ILE A 66 7.22 5.05 7.47
CA ILE A 66 7.61 5.17 6.07
C ILE A 66 9.06 4.73 5.93
N GLY A 67 9.30 3.80 5.04
CA GLY A 67 10.61 3.22 4.84
C GLY A 67 10.75 1.84 5.44
N SER A 68 9.72 1.37 6.17
CA SER A 68 9.79 0.07 6.82
C SER A 68 9.44 -1.09 5.90
N GLY A 69 8.75 -0.82 4.82
CA GLY A 69 8.31 -1.88 3.93
C GLY A 69 6.95 -2.46 4.32
N GLU A 70 6.31 -1.89 5.34
CA GLU A 70 5.02 -2.38 5.78
C GLU A 70 4.05 -1.24 5.98
N VAL A 71 2.82 -1.45 5.60
CA VAL A 71 1.77 -0.47 5.81
C VAL A 71 0.82 -1.06 6.85
N LYS A 72 0.52 -0.30 7.88
CA LYS A 72 -0.27 -0.78 9.00
C LYS A 72 -1.50 0.08 9.23
N TYR A 73 -2.60 -0.57 9.51
CA TYR A 73 -3.84 0.10 9.89
C TYR A 73 -4.21 -0.41 11.29
N ARG A 74 -4.43 0.51 12.21
CA ARG A 74 -4.65 0.13 13.59
C ARG A 74 -5.89 0.76 14.17
N THR A 75 -7.00 0.14 13.99
CA THR A 75 -8.22 0.51 14.69
C THR A 75 -8.80 -0.79 15.24
N PRO A 76 -9.64 -0.72 16.25
CA PRO A 76 -10.18 -1.94 16.85
C PRO A 76 -10.98 -2.79 15.86
N TYR A 77 -11.45 -2.20 14.77
CA TYR A 77 -12.30 -2.91 13.82
C TYR A 77 -11.63 -3.14 12.47
N CYS A 78 -10.38 -2.72 12.28
CA CYS A 78 -9.82 -2.73 10.93
C CYS A 78 -9.75 -4.10 10.29
N ARG A 79 -9.44 -5.12 11.06
CA ARG A 79 -9.36 -6.48 10.51
C ARG A 79 -10.74 -6.95 10.02
N HIS A 80 -11.77 -6.69 10.80
CA HIS A 80 -13.12 -7.07 10.40
C HIS A 80 -13.54 -6.30 9.15
N VAL A 81 -13.27 -5.01 9.13
CA VAL A 81 -13.61 -4.19 7.98
C VAL A 81 -12.87 -4.67 6.74
N TYR A 82 -11.61 -5.02 6.90
CA TYR A 82 -10.82 -5.46 5.76
C TYR A 82 -11.43 -6.68 5.08
N TYR A 83 -11.89 -7.62 5.86
CA TYR A 83 -12.38 -8.85 5.26
C TYR A 83 -13.86 -8.86 4.95
N TYR A 84 -14.64 -8.05 5.63
CA TYR A 84 -16.09 -8.19 5.53
C TYR A 84 -16.86 -6.93 5.12
N ASN A 85 -16.21 -5.82 4.88
CA ASN A 85 -16.94 -4.62 4.54
C ASN A 85 -17.69 -4.77 3.22
N ALA A 86 -18.99 -4.53 3.25
CA ALA A 86 -19.84 -4.76 2.09
C ALA A 86 -19.80 -3.66 1.03
N GLY A 87 -19.11 -2.56 1.32
CA GLY A 87 -19.00 -1.49 0.33
C GLY A 87 -20.29 -0.77 0.07
N ARG A 88 -21.10 -0.56 1.09
CA ARG A 88 -22.43 0.01 0.90
C ARG A 88 -22.49 1.53 0.78
N GLY A 89 -21.43 2.23 1.11
CA GLY A 89 -21.45 3.69 0.97
C GLY A 89 -21.49 4.11 -0.48
N THR A 90 -21.71 5.41 -0.69
CA THR A 90 -21.84 5.91 -2.05
C THR A 90 -20.59 5.68 -2.89
N GLU A 91 -19.43 5.64 -2.26
CA GLU A 91 -18.19 5.37 -3.00
C GLU A 91 -17.78 3.91 -2.85
N GLY A 92 -18.66 3.07 -2.39
CA GLY A 92 -18.33 1.68 -2.10
C GLY A 92 -18.51 0.76 -3.26
N THR A 93 -17.92 -0.42 -3.13
CA THR A 93 -17.91 -1.42 -4.21
C THR A 93 -19.33 -1.87 -4.55
N ALA A 94 -20.24 -1.83 -3.62
CA ALA A 94 -21.63 -2.22 -3.91
C ALA A 94 -22.31 -1.24 -4.87
N HIS A 95 -21.73 -0.05 -5.05
CA HIS A 95 -22.29 0.94 -5.94
C HIS A 95 -21.30 1.33 -7.04
N GLY A 96 -20.38 0.44 -7.34
CA GLY A 96 -19.45 0.68 -8.44
C GLY A 96 -18.23 1.50 -8.06
N GLY A 97 -18.08 1.85 -6.79
CA GLY A 97 -16.92 2.59 -6.34
C GLY A 97 -15.79 1.68 -5.92
N LEU A 98 -14.81 2.24 -5.24
CA LEU A 98 -13.63 1.50 -4.86
C LEU A 98 -13.56 1.11 -3.40
N ARG A 99 -14.31 1.76 -2.53
CA ARG A 99 -14.18 1.54 -1.10
C ARG A 99 -14.86 0.26 -0.66
N GLY A 100 -14.15 -0.56 0.08
CA GLY A 100 -14.73 -1.82 0.53
C GLY A 100 -13.66 -2.76 1.04
N ARG A 101 -14.03 -4.03 1.19
CA ARG A 101 -13.13 -5.03 1.74
C ARG A 101 -11.95 -5.27 0.81
N LEU A 102 -10.94 -5.86 1.36
CA LEU A 102 -9.71 -6.24 0.65
C LEU A 102 -9.10 -5.07 -0.10
N TRP A 103 -9.08 -3.93 0.55
CA TRP A 103 -8.63 -2.71 -0.14
C TRP A 103 -7.18 -2.79 -0.60
N PHE A 104 -6.32 -3.41 0.20
CA PHE A 104 -4.92 -3.50 -0.17
C PHE A 104 -4.74 -4.40 -1.40
N GLU A 105 -5.42 -5.54 -1.42
CA GLU A 105 -5.32 -6.45 -2.55
C GLU A 105 -5.81 -5.80 -3.84
N ARG A 106 -6.92 -5.11 -3.76
CA ARG A 106 -7.48 -4.47 -4.96
C ARG A 106 -6.62 -3.30 -5.42
N MET A 107 -6.10 -2.55 -4.47
CA MET A 107 -5.20 -1.46 -4.82
C MET A 107 -3.95 -2.01 -5.49
N LYS A 108 -3.39 -3.07 -4.93
CA LYS A 108 -2.18 -3.67 -5.46
C LYS A 108 -2.39 -4.15 -6.89
N LYS A 109 -3.50 -4.82 -7.13
CA LYS A 109 -3.79 -5.33 -8.44
C LYS A 109 -3.86 -4.20 -9.46
N ALA A 110 -4.41 -3.08 -9.07
CA ALA A 110 -4.59 -1.97 -10.00
C ALA A 110 -3.35 -1.10 -10.18
N HIS A 111 -2.51 -0.98 -9.16
CA HIS A 111 -1.45 0.01 -9.16
C HIS A 111 -0.03 -0.49 -8.95
N ALA A 112 0.16 -1.79 -8.75
CA ALA A 112 1.48 -2.31 -8.44
C ALA A 112 2.52 -1.95 -9.51
N ARG A 113 2.15 -2.07 -10.77
CA ARG A 113 3.09 -1.78 -11.83
C ARG A 113 3.51 -0.33 -11.84
N GLU A 114 2.55 0.54 -11.61
CA GLU A 114 2.80 1.96 -11.59
C GLU A 114 3.76 2.30 -10.45
N ILE A 115 3.53 1.73 -9.29
CA ILE A 115 4.37 1.97 -8.13
C ILE A 115 5.79 1.46 -8.37
N LEU A 116 5.91 0.25 -8.92
CA LEU A 116 7.22 -0.31 -9.16
C LEU A 116 7.98 0.44 -10.25
N ARG A 117 7.27 0.96 -11.23
CA ARG A 117 7.92 1.74 -12.27
C ARG A 117 8.51 3.01 -11.67
N GLY A 118 7.75 3.68 -10.80
CA GLY A 118 8.26 4.87 -10.14
C GLY A 118 9.44 4.55 -9.24
N ALA A 119 9.39 3.40 -8.58
CA ALA A 119 10.47 2.98 -7.70
C ALA A 119 11.75 2.75 -8.50
N ALA A 120 11.61 2.17 -9.69
CA ALA A 120 12.77 1.91 -10.53
C ALA A 120 13.42 3.22 -10.96
N GLN A 121 12.60 4.23 -11.23
CA GLN A 121 13.14 5.52 -11.62
C GLN A 121 13.91 6.14 -10.47
N ILE A 122 13.38 6.06 -9.26
CA ILE A 122 14.05 6.63 -8.10
C ILE A 122 15.33 5.91 -7.79
N SER A 123 15.39 4.60 -8.03
CA SER A 123 16.58 3.86 -7.73
C SER A 123 17.68 4.14 -8.74
N GLY A 124 17.43 5.01 -9.68
CA GLY A 124 18.44 5.33 -10.65
C GLY A 124 18.24 4.65 -11.95
N GLY A 125 17.12 4.00 -12.06
CA GLY A 125 16.84 3.32 -13.28
C GLY A 125 16.84 4.26 -14.42
N GLU A 126 16.43 5.48 -14.11
CA GLU A 126 16.37 6.36 -15.17
C GLU A 126 17.71 6.65 -15.57
N ALA A 127 18.59 6.51 -14.74
CA ALA A 127 19.88 6.86 -15.09
C ALA A 127 20.29 6.00 -16.17
N ASP A 128 19.62 4.95 -16.29
CA ASP A 128 20.10 4.12 -17.19
C ASP A 128 19.44 4.35 -18.31
N ASN A 129 18.63 4.96 -18.22
CA ASN A 129 17.96 5.06 -19.18
C ASN A 129 18.65 5.62 -19.92
N GLY A 130 19.18 5.71 -19.43
CA GLY A 130 19.83 6.21 -20.21
C GLY A 130 20.12 5.50 -20.34
#